data_7cd188681149997439ba412c9767aa6b
#
_entry.id   7cd188681149997439ba412c9767aa6b
#
_cell.length_a   1.000
_cell.length_b   1.000
_cell.length_c   1.000
_cell.angle_alpha   90.00
_cell.angle_beta   90.00
_cell.angle_gamma   90.00
#
_symmetry.space_group_name_H-M   'P 1'
#
loop_
_entity.id
_entity.type
_entity.pdbx_description
1 polymer ?
#
loop_
_entity_poly.entity_id
_entity_poly.type
_entity_poly.pdbx_seq_one_letter_code
_entity_poly.pdbx_strand_id
1 'polypeptide(L)'
;MEYLIAAQDVLVAAAADLEGIGSALAAANRAAEAPTTGLLAAGADEVSAAIASLFSGNAQAYQALSAQAAAFHQQFVRALSSAAGSYAAAEAANASPMQAVLDVVNGPTQLLLGRPLIGDGANGGPGQNGGDGGLLYGNGGNGGSSSTPGQPGGRGGAAGLIGNGGAGGAGGPGANGGAGGNGGWLYGNGGLGGNGGAATQIGGNGGNGGHGGNAGLWGNGGAGGAGAAGAAGANGQNPVSHQVTHATDGADGTTGPDGNGTDAGSG
;
A
#
# COMPACT_ATOMS: atom_id res chain seq x y z
N MET A 1 5.20 -17.27 -27.29
CA MET A 1 4.35 -17.86 -26.23
C MET A 1 3.81 -16.70 -25.43
N GLU A 2 2.51 -16.48 -25.45
CA GLU A 2 1.88 -15.50 -24.56
C GLU A 2 1.89 -16.06 -23.15
N TYR A 3 2.53 -15.36 -22.23
CA TYR A 3 2.47 -15.70 -20.81
C TYR A 3 1.13 -15.18 -20.26
N LEU A 4 0.23 -16.09 -19.94
CA LEU A 4 -1.00 -15.78 -19.20
C LEU A 4 -0.60 -15.53 -17.74
N ILE A 5 -0.49 -14.28 -17.34
CA ILE A 5 -0.35 -13.90 -15.93
C ILE A 5 -1.76 -13.96 -15.33
N ALA A 6 -2.08 -15.04 -14.64
CA ALA A 6 -3.31 -15.13 -13.88
C ALA A 6 -3.15 -14.27 -12.61
N ALA A 7 -3.93 -13.19 -12.52
CA ALA A 7 -3.99 -12.39 -11.30
C ALA A 7 -4.74 -13.19 -10.21
N GLN A 8 -4.01 -14.01 -9.47
CA GLN A 8 -4.55 -14.92 -8.46
C GLN A 8 -5.38 -14.19 -7.40
N ASP A 9 -4.90 -13.02 -6.95
CA ASP A 9 -5.60 -12.20 -5.95
C ASP A 9 -6.99 -11.76 -6.46
N VAL A 10 -7.12 -11.48 -7.76
CA VAL A 10 -8.39 -11.12 -8.39
C VAL A 10 -9.35 -12.31 -8.40
N LEU A 11 -8.86 -13.54 -8.64
CA LEU A 11 -9.69 -14.75 -8.60
C LEU A 11 -10.18 -15.04 -7.18
N VAL A 12 -9.33 -14.87 -6.17
CA VAL A 12 -9.71 -15.04 -4.76
C VAL A 12 -10.74 -13.99 -4.36
N ALA A 13 -10.53 -12.73 -4.71
CA ALA A 13 -11.49 -11.66 -4.44
C ALA A 13 -12.83 -11.91 -5.13
N ALA A 14 -12.82 -12.30 -6.41
CA ALA A 14 -14.05 -12.64 -7.15
C ALA A 14 -14.81 -13.82 -6.53
N ALA A 15 -14.10 -14.83 -6.03
CA ALA A 15 -14.73 -15.97 -5.34
C ALA A 15 -15.42 -15.51 -4.05
N ALA A 16 -14.80 -14.63 -3.27
CA ALA A 16 -15.37 -14.07 -2.03
C ALA A 16 -16.59 -13.18 -2.32
N ASP A 17 -16.54 -12.35 -3.36
CA ASP A 17 -17.66 -11.51 -3.77
C ASP A 17 -18.86 -12.36 -4.20
N LEU A 18 -18.62 -13.39 -5.00
CA LEU A 18 -19.66 -14.34 -5.41
C LEU A 18 -20.26 -15.07 -4.20
N GLU A 19 -19.46 -15.50 -3.23
CA GLU A 19 -19.96 -16.10 -1.99
C GLU A 19 -20.88 -15.14 -1.22
N GLY A 20 -20.50 -13.86 -1.13
CA GLY A 20 -21.30 -12.79 -0.54
C GLY A 20 -22.65 -12.62 -1.24
N ILE A 21 -22.66 -12.59 -2.58
CA ILE A 21 -23.88 -12.50 -3.40
C ILE A 21 -24.79 -13.73 -3.14
N GLY A 22 -24.23 -14.93 -3.13
CA GLY A 22 -24.98 -16.15 -2.85
C GLY A 22 -25.62 -16.16 -1.46
N SER A 23 -24.88 -15.68 -0.47
CA SER A 23 -25.38 -15.56 0.91
C SER A 23 -26.53 -14.54 1.02
N ALA A 24 -26.40 -13.37 0.40
CA ALA A 24 -27.44 -12.35 0.38
C ALA A 24 -28.71 -12.84 -0.32
N LEU A 25 -28.57 -13.51 -1.47
CA LEU A 25 -29.70 -14.09 -2.20
C LEU A 25 -30.41 -15.17 -1.40
N ALA A 26 -29.66 -16.06 -0.74
CA ALA A 26 -30.23 -17.11 0.12
C ALA A 26 -31.00 -16.50 1.31
N ALA A 27 -30.50 -15.42 1.90
CA ALA A 27 -31.19 -14.71 2.98
C ALA A 27 -32.50 -14.07 2.48
N ALA A 28 -32.49 -13.41 1.31
CA ALA A 28 -33.67 -12.82 0.71
C ALA A 28 -34.74 -13.87 0.36
N ASN A 29 -34.32 -14.99 -0.25
CA ASN A 29 -35.25 -16.11 -0.59
C ASN A 29 -35.87 -16.74 0.66
N ARG A 30 -35.12 -16.90 1.73
CA ARG A 30 -35.61 -17.39 3.01
C ARG A 30 -36.61 -16.42 3.65
N ALA A 31 -36.36 -15.12 3.57
CA ALA A 31 -37.29 -14.11 4.08
C ALA A 31 -38.61 -14.08 3.27
N ALA A 32 -38.55 -14.34 1.97
CA ALA A 32 -39.71 -14.35 1.09
C ALA A 32 -40.52 -15.66 1.15
N GLU A 33 -39.98 -16.76 1.71
CA GLU A 33 -40.58 -18.09 1.66
C GLU A 33 -41.97 -18.11 2.33
N ALA A 34 -42.06 -17.79 3.61
CA ALA A 34 -43.30 -17.87 4.38
C ALA A 34 -44.43 -16.97 3.81
N PRO A 35 -44.19 -15.67 3.49
CA PRO A 35 -45.28 -14.81 3.01
C PRO A 35 -45.74 -15.14 1.60
N THR A 36 -44.96 -15.86 0.79
CA THR A 36 -45.32 -16.18 -0.60
C THR A 36 -45.87 -17.61 -0.78
N THR A 37 -45.39 -18.57 -0.01
CA THR A 37 -45.85 -19.99 -0.09
C THR A 37 -47.15 -20.24 0.67
N GLY A 38 -47.45 -19.41 1.68
CA GLY A 38 -48.64 -19.49 2.51
C GLY A 38 -49.63 -18.34 2.27
N LEU A 39 -49.86 -17.96 1.02
CA LEU A 39 -50.73 -16.85 0.67
C LEU A 39 -52.20 -17.13 1.02
N LEU A 40 -52.81 -16.25 1.83
CA LEU A 40 -54.22 -16.34 2.18
C LEU A 40 -55.10 -15.80 1.04
N ALA A 41 -56.26 -16.43 0.84
CA ALA A 41 -57.27 -15.92 -0.11
C ALA A 41 -57.76 -14.52 0.32
N ALA A 42 -57.90 -13.58 -0.63
CA ALA A 42 -58.36 -12.24 -0.38
C ALA A 42 -59.87 -12.15 0.00
N GLY A 43 -60.65 -13.14 -0.35
CA GLY A 43 -62.06 -13.31 -0.03
C GLY A 43 -62.40 -14.76 0.23
N ALA A 44 -63.60 -14.98 0.76
CA ALA A 44 -64.16 -16.32 1.04
C ALA A 44 -64.89 -16.93 -0.19
N ASP A 45 -64.34 -16.67 -1.39
CA ASP A 45 -64.90 -17.18 -2.66
C ASP A 45 -63.91 -18.09 -3.40
N GLU A 46 -64.39 -18.90 -4.30
CA GLU A 46 -63.61 -19.89 -5.02
C GLU A 46 -62.55 -19.29 -5.92
N VAL A 47 -62.81 -18.08 -6.46
CA VAL A 47 -61.84 -17.38 -7.35
C VAL A 47 -60.63 -16.90 -6.53
N SER A 48 -60.89 -16.25 -5.40
CA SER A 48 -59.82 -15.81 -4.48
C SER A 48 -58.99 -16.99 -3.96
N ALA A 49 -59.62 -18.11 -3.64
CA ALA A 49 -58.95 -19.32 -3.21
C ALA A 49 -58.09 -19.92 -4.35
N ALA A 50 -58.60 -20.01 -5.58
CA ALA A 50 -57.86 -20.49 -6.73
C ALA A 50 -56.62 -19.59 -7.05
N ILE A 51 -56.78 -18.28 -6.98
CA ILE A 51 -55.67 -17.35 -7.18
C ILE A 51 -54.59 -17.50 -6.10
N ALA A 52 -54.98 -17.57 -4.83
CA ALA A 52 -54.03 -17.82 -3.73
C ALA A 52 -53.25 -19.13 -3.89
N SER A 53 -53.96 -20.20 -4.31
CA SER A 53 -53.32 -21.49 -4.60
C SER A 53 -52.33 -21.41 -5.76
N LEU A 54 -52.67 -20.71 -6.84
CA LEU A 54 -51.79 -20.54 -7.99
C LEU A 54 -50.49 -19.78 -7.59
N PHE A 55 -50.58 -18.69 -6.85
CA PHE A 55 -49.42 -17.97 -6.41
C PHE A 55 -48.58 -18.74 -5.41
N SER A 56 -49.20 -19.42 -4.45
CA SER A 56 -48.49 -20.28 -3.51
C SER A 56 -47.77 -21.45 -4.22
N GLY A 57 -48.40 -22.05 -5.23
CA GLY A 57 -47.77 -23.10 -6.04
C GLY A 57 -46.59 -22.58 -6.86
N ASN A 58 -46.71 -21.39 -7.45
CA ASN A 58 -45.62 -20.75 -8.15
C ASN A 58 -44.46 -20.41 -7.21
N ALA A 59 -44.74 -19.90 -6.00
CA ALA A 59 -43.72 -19.62 -5.00
C ALA A 59 -42.97 -20.89 -4.56
N GLN A 60 -43.67 -22.02 -4.38
CA GLN A 60 -43.05 -23.34 -4.07
C GLN A 60 -42.15 -23.82 -5.21
N ALA A 61 -42.58 -23.68 -6.47
CA ALA A 61 -41.75 -23.99 -7.63
C ALA A 61 -40.51 -23.13 -7.71
N TYR A 62 -40.65 -21.81 -7.42
CA TYR A 62 -39.52 -20.91 -7.32
C TYR A 62 -38.53 -21.31 -6.23
N GLN A 63 -38.97 -21.68 -5.04
CA GLN A 63 -38.10 -22.14 -3.95
C GLN A 63 -37.32 -23.40 -4.33
N ALA A 64 -37.94 -24.35 -5.02
CA ALA A 64 -37.26 -25.53 -5.53
C ALA A 64 -36.18 -25.20 -6.55
N LEU A 65 -36.44 -24.25 -7.48
CA LEU A 65 -35.47 -23.78 -8.46
C LEU A 65 -34.34 -23.02 -7.77
N SER A 66 -34.65 -22.16 -6.80
CA SER A 66 -33.69 -21.40 -6.04
C SER A 66 -32.70 -22.26 -5.26
N ALA A 67 -33.17 -23.38 -4.71
CA ALA A 67 -32.34 -24.39 -4.06
C ALA A 67 -31.33 -25.04 -5.02
N GLN A 68 -31.76 -25.36 -6.25
CA GLN A 68 -30.87 -25.87 -7.29
C GLN A 68 -29.84 -24.83 -7.73
N ALA A 69 -30.29 -23.60 -7.92
CA ALA A 69 -29.39 -22.48 -8.27
C ALA A 69 -28.34 -22.22 -7.16
N ALA A 70 -28.72 -22.30 -5.89
CA ALA A 70 -27.81 -22.18 -4.76
C ALA A 70 -26.78 -23.32 -4.71
N ALA A 71 -27.17 -24.54 -4.99
CA ALA A 71 -26.24 -25.66 -5.07
C ALA A 71 -25.22 -25.50 -6.21
N PHE A 72 -25.68 -25.08 -7.39
CA PHE A 72 -24.81 -24.78 -8.52
C PHE A 72 -23.85 -23.64 -8.19
N HIS A 73 -24.34 -22.57 -7.61
CA HIS A 73 -23.53 -21.41 -7.20
C HIS A 73 -22.42 -21.81 -6.22
N GLN A 74 -22.72 -22.62 -5.20
CA GLN A 74 -21.72 -23.12 -4.27
C GLN A 74 -20.68 -24.02 -4.93
N GLN A 75 -21.06 -24.83 -5.91
CA GLN A 75 -20.12 -25.64 -6.69
C GLN A 75 -19.20 -24.75 -7.54
N PHE A 76 -19.76 -23.72 -8.17
CA PHE A 76 -19.02 -22.78 -8.97
C PHE A 76 -17.97 -22.01 -8.14
N VAL A 77 -18.37 -21.45 -6.98
CA VAL A 77 -17.44 -20.74 -6.07
C VAL A 77 -16.31 -21.65 -5.60
N ARG A 78 -16.63 -22.91 -5.25
CA ARG A 78 -15.61 -23.90 -4.88
C ARG A 78 -14.65 -24.23 -6.02
N ALA A 79 -15.15 -24.39 -7.24
CA ALA A 79 -14.33 -24.64 -8.41
C ALA A 79 -13.40 -23.44 -8.71
N LEU A 80 -13.89 -22.21 -8.59
CA LEU A 80 -13.10 -21.01 -8.77
C LEU A 80 -11.99 -20.88 -7.72
N SER A 81 -12.28 -21.13 -6.44
CA SER A 81 -11.30 -21.15 -5.36
C SER A 81 -10.24 -22.25 -5.55
N SER A 82 -10.66 -23.44 -6.01
CA SER A 82 -9.74 -24.53 -6.32
C SER A 82 -8.82 -24.20 -7.49
N ALA A 83 -9.33 -23.53 -8.53
CA ALA A 83 -8.54 -23.06 -9.65
C ALA A 83 -7.47 -22.04 -9.19
N ALA A 84 -7.85 -21.06 -8.35
CA ALA A 84 -6.91 -20.10 -7.77
C ALA A 84 -5.79 -20.82 -6.99
N GLY A 85 -6.12 -21.81 -6.17
CA GLY A 85 -5.15 -22.64 -5.45
C GLY A 85 -4.22 -23.44 -6.37
N SER A 86 -4.73 -23.95 -7.50
CA SER A 86 -3.92 -24.66 -8.49
C SER A 86 -2.89 -23.75 -9.16
N TYR A 87 -3.27 -22.50 -9.47
CA TYR A 87 -2.34 -21.50 -9.98
C TYR A 87 -1.25 -21.16 -8.96
N ALA A 88 -1.61 -20.99 -7.67
CA ALA A 88 -0.65 -20.78 -6.60
C ALA A 88 0.37 -21.90 -6.48
N ALA A 89 -0.11 -23.15 -6.51
CA ALA A 89 0.76 -24.32 -6.44
C ALA A 89 1.70 -24.42 -7.65
N ALA A 90 1.21 -24.11 -8.85
CA ALA A 90 2.03 -24.09 -10.06
C ALA A 90 3.10 -23.00 -10.03
N GLU A 91 2.74 -21.80 -9.55
CA GLU A 91 3.68 -20.68 -9.35
C GLU A 91 4.79 -21.05 -8.36
N ALA A 92 4.42 -21.61 -7.20
CA ALA A 92 5.38 -22.08 -6.19
C ALA A 92 6.30 -23.20 -6.72
N ALA A 93 5.75 -24.13 -7.51
CA ALA A 93 6.54 -25.19 -8.11
C ALA A 93 7.54 -24.67 -9.16
N ASN A 94 7.21 -23.59 -9.88
CA ASN A 94 8.10 -22.96 -10.85
C ASN A 94 9.18 -22.06 -10.19
N ALA A 95 8.86 -21.44 -9.04
CA ALA A 95 9.81 -20.59 -8.31
C ALA A 95 10.99 -21.40 -7.70
N SER A 96 10.73 -22.60 -7.23
CA SER A 96 11.71 -23.42 -6.53
C SER A 96 12.94 -23.83 -7.37
N PRO A 97 12.81 -24.30 -8.62
CA PRO A 97 13.98 -24.62 -9.46
C PRO A 97 14.79 -23.38 -9.84
N MET A 98 14.12 -22.25 -10.08
CA MET A 98 14.80 -21.00 -10.40
C MET A 98 15.64 -20.51 -9.21
N GLN A 99 15.09 -20.59 -7.99
CA GLN A 99 15.85 -20.23 -6.78
C GLN A 99 17.08 -21.09 -6.60
N ALA A 100 16.98 -22.40 -6.82
CA ALA A 100 18.14 -23.31 -6.72
C ALA A 100 19.26 -22.95 -7.73
N VAL A 101 18.88 -22.54 -8.96
CA VAL A 101 19.86 -22.06 -9.95
C VAL A 101 20.49 -20.73 -9.50
N LEU A 102 19.67 -19.80 -8.99
CA LEU A 102 20.18 -18.53 -8.49
C LEU A 102 21.12 -18.71 -7.28
N ASP A 103 20.84 -19.66 -6.39
CA ASP A 103 21.69 -19.96 -5.24
C ASP A 103 23.07 -20.48 -5.68
N VAL A 104 23.12 -21.34 -6.70
CA VAL A 104 24.38 -21.82 -7.27
C VAL A 104 25.16 -20.69 -7.95
N VAL A 105 24.48 -19.83 -8.70
CA VAL A 105 25.11 -18.71 -9.44
C VAL A 105 25.59 -17.62 -8.47
N ASN A 106 24.82 -17.33 -7.44
CA ASN A 106 25.08 -16.25 -6.48
C ASN A 106 26.04 -16.67 -5.35
N GLY A 107 26.09 -17.96 -5.02
CA GLY A 107 26.87 -18.49 -3.89
C GLY A 107 28.32 -17.97 -3.85
N PRO A 108 29.10 -18.11 -4.92
CA PRO A 108 30.50 -17.66 -4.93
C PRO A 108 30.66 -16.14 -4.72
N THR A 109 29.81 -15.33 -5.39
CA THR A 109 29.89 -13.86 -5.28
C THR A 109 29.39 -13.36 -3.95
N GLN A 110 28.38 -14.01 -3.38
CA GLN A 110 27.89 -13.70 -2.04
C GLN A 110 28.96 -13.97 -0.99
N LEU A 111 29.69 -15.09 -1.10
CA LEU A 111 30.73 -15.48 -0.16
C LEU A 111 31.97 -14.57 -0.24
N LEU A 112 32.39 -14.18 -1.45
CA LEU A 112 33.59 -13.39 -1.68
C LEU A 112 33.40 -11.89 -1.56
N LEU A 113 32.23 -11.37 -1.99
CA LEU A 113 31.98 -9.95 -2.16
C LEU A 113 30.77 -9.45 -1.34
N GLY A 114 30.06 -10.34 -0.64
CA GLY A 114 28.88 -10.00 0.14
C GLY A 114 27.67 -9.54 -0.70
N ARG A 115 27.70 -9.77 -2.03
CA ARG A 115 26.65 -9.37 -2.97
C ARG A 115 26.33 -10.50 -3.94
N PRO A 116 25.05 -10.69 -4.33
CA PRO A 116 24.69 -11.64 -5.37
C PRO A 116 25.22 -11.19 -6.73
N LEU A 117 25.38 -12.12 -7.64
CA LEU A 117 25.69 -11.82 -9.04
C LEU A 117 24.44 -11.30 -9.75
N ILE A 118 23.30 -11.96 -9.51
CA ILE A 118 21.99 -11.65 -10.07
C ILE A 118 20.96 -11.64 -8.95
N GLY A 119 20.18 -10.58 -8.86
CA GLY A 119 19.09 -10.43 -7.90
C GLY A 119 18.94 -9.01 -7.38
N ASP A 120 17.77 -8.67 -6.93
CA ASP A 120 17.48 -7.36 -6.36
C ASP A 120 17.99 -7.26 -4.91
N GLY A 121 18.37 -6.07 -4.50
CA GLY A 121 18.70 -5.76 -3.11
C GLY A 121 17.46 -5.79 -2.21
N ALA A 122 17.63 -6.28 -0.98
CA ALA A 122 16.54 -6.28 -0.01
C ALA A 122 16.14 -4.85 0.38
N ASN A 123 14.85 -4.61 0.57
CA ASN A 123 14.39 -3.33 1.12
C ASN A 123 14.83 -3.17 2.58
N GLY A 124 15.18 -1.95 2.97
CA GLY A 124 15.54 -1.61 4.35
C GLY A 124 14.32 -1.61 5.27
N GLY A 125 14.50 -2.07 6.51
CA GLY A 125 13.54 -1.84 7.58
C GLY A 125 13.42 -0.34 7.94
N PRO A 126 12.51 0.05 8.86
CA PRO A 126 12.29 1.44 9.23
C PRO A 126 13.60 2.20 9.56
N GLY A 127 13.91 3.26 8.81
CA GLY A 127 15.13 4.05 8.96
C GLY A 127 16.43 3.35 8.53
N GLN A 128 16.36 2.12 8.00
CA GLN A 128 17.53 1.36 7.55
C GLN A 128 17.75 1.50 6.05
N ASN A 129 19.00 1.34 5.63
CA ASN A 129 19.36 1.36 4.22
C ASN A 129 18.82 0.13 3.49
N GLY A 130 18.45 0.32 2.23
CA GLY A 130 18.23 -0.80 1.32
C GLY A 130 19.54 -1.49 0.96
N GLY A 131 19.46 -2.78 0.66
CA GLY A 131 20.59 -3.59 0.19
C GLY A 131 20.94 -3.25 -1.26
N ASP A 132 22.21 -3.43 -1.62
CA ASP A 132 22.64 -3.30 -3.01
C ASP A 132 22.14 -4.45 -3.88
N GLY A 133 21.80 -4.16 -5.11
CA GLY A 133 21.43 -5.15 -6.11
C GLY A 133 22.61 -5.99 -6.61
N GLY A 134 22.34 -6.98 -7.46
CA GLY A 134 23.33 -7.87 -8.03
C GLY A 134 24.43 -7.15 -8.81
N LEU A 135 25.60 -7.77 -8.87
CA LEU A 135 26.75 -7.21 -9.56
C LEU A 135 26.53 -7.05 -11.07
N LEU A 136 25.87 -8.04 -11.70
CA LEU A 136 25.58 -8.01 -13.15
C LEU A 136 24.16 -7.49 -13.41
N TYR A 137 23.18 -7.99 -12.69
CA TYR A 137 21.78 -7.67 -12.90
C TYR A 137 21.00 -7.64 -11.59
N GLY A 138 20.26 -6.55 -11.37
CA GLY A 138 19.37 -6.39 -10.25
C GLY A 138 19.26 -4.95 -9.79
N ASN A 139 18.12 -4.59 -9.27
CA ASN A 139 17.85 -3.25 -8.73
C ASN A 139 18.36 -3.15 -7.28
N GLY A 140 18.74 -1.95 -6.88
CA GLY A 140 18.96 -1.67 -5.45
C GLY A 140 17.65 -1.72 -4.67
N GLY A 141 17.70 -2.21 -3.43
CA GLY A 141 16.56 -2.19 -2.51
C GLY A 141 16.21 -0.78 -2.05
N ASN A 142 14.95 -0.52 -1.75
CA ASN A 142 14.52 0.78 -1.23
C ASN A 142 14.99 0.96 0.22
N GLY A 143 15.36 2.18 0.58
CA GLY A 143 15.59 2.57 1.97
C GLY A 143 14.29 2.62 2.76
N GLY A 144 14.33 2.20 4.03
CA GLY A 144 13.18 2.22 4.91
C GLY A 144 12.81 3.63 5.36
N SER A 145 11.53 3.98 5.31
CA SER A 145 11.05 5.22 5.91
C SER A 145 11.09 5.15 7.44
N SER A 146 11.33 6.27 8.11
CA SER A 146 11.29 6.35 9.57
C SER A 146 10.02 7.04 10.05
N SER A 147 9.46 6.58 11.14
CA SER A 147 8.42 7.25 11.91
C SER A 147 8.94 7.84 13.23
N THR A 148 10.20 7.56 13.56
CA THR A 148 10.82 8.03 14.82
C THR A 148 11.28 9.48 14.68
N PRO A 149 10.88 10.38 15.58
CA PRO A 149 11.33 11.78 15.56
C PRO A 149 12.86 11.90 15.56
N GLY A 150 13.40 12.74 14.68
CA GLY A 150 14.83 12.98 14.55
C GLY A 150 15.62 11.87 13.82
N GLN A 151 14.99 10.74 13.46
CA GLN A 151 15.64 9.66 12.75
C GLN A 151 15.49 9.84 11.23
N PRO A 152 16.59 9.93 10.46
CA PRO A 152 16.52 10.04 9.01
C PRO A 152 15.95 8.78 8.35
N GLY A 153 15.43 8.93 7.15
CA GLY A 153 15.10 7.81 6.28
C GLY A 153 16.35 7.06 5.81
N GLY A 154 16.21 5.76 5.58
CA GLY A 154 17.28 4.92 5.05
C GLY A 154 17.65 5.30 3.61
N ARG A 155 18.90 5.09 3.21
CA ARG A 155 19.36 5.26 1.82
C ARG A 155 18.85 4.13 0.94
N GLY A 156 18.55 4.41 -0.31
CA GLY A 156 18.33 3.34 -1.30
C GLY A 156 19.64 2.65 -1.65
N GLY A 157 19.58 1.33 -1.92
CA GLY A 157 20.71 0.52 -2.38
C GLY A 157 21.10 0.87 -3.83
N ALA A 158 22.34 0.62 -4.19
CA ALA A 158 22.85 0.82 -5.55
C ALA A 158 22.64 -0.44 -6.41
N ALA A 159 22.39 -0.28 -7.71
CA ALA A 159 22.51 -1.37 -8.68
C ALA A 159 23.99 -1.67 -9.00
N GLY A 160 24.26 -2.80 -9.63
CA GLY A 160 25.61 -3.12 -10.15
C GLY A 160 25.81 -2.65 -11.60
N LEU A 161 25.88 -3.59 -12.55
CA LEU A 161 26.07 -3.28 -13.96
C LEU A 161 24.78 -2.81 -14.65
N ILE A 162 23.71 -3.56 -14.47
CA ILE A 162 22.38 -3.30 -15.04
C ILE A 162 21.32 -3.36 -13.94
N GLY A 163 20.56 -2.28 -13.75
CA GLY A 163 19.46 -2.17 -12.79
C GLY A 163 19.27 -0.75 -12.31
N ASN A 164 18.17 -0.46 -11.71
CA ASN A 164 17.85 0.85 -11.15
C ASN A 164 18.31 0.94 -9.69
N GLY A 165 18.70 2.10 -9.24
CA GLY A 165 18.94 2.40 -7.83
C GLY A 165 17.64 2.38 -7.03
N GLY A 166 17.69 1.92 -5.79
CA GLY A 166 16.57 1.95 -4.86
C GLY A 166 16.21 3.37 -4.44
N ALA A 167 14.95 3.63 -4.14
CA ALA A 167 14.51 4.89 -3.59
C ALA A 167 14.98 5.09 -2.14
N GLY A 168 15.26 6.32 -1.73
CA GLY A 168 15.49 6.67 -0.34
C GLY A 168 14.19 6.68 0.47
N GLY A 169 14.26 6.29 1.75
CA GLY A 169 13.15 6.32 2.68
C GLY A 169 12.82 7.73 3.15
N ALA A 170 11.58 8.01 3.50
CA ALA A 170 11.18 9.26 4.12
C ALA A 170 11.76 9.40 5.54
N GLY A 171 12.14 10.63 5.92
CA GLY A 171 12.59 10.95 7.27
C GLY A 171 11.43 10.94 8.27
N GLY A 172 11.71 10.56 9.51
CA GLY A 172 10.82 10.78 10.64
C GLY A 172 10.64 12.27 10.95
N PRO A 173 9.71 12.62 11.86
CA PRO A 173 9.43 14.02 12.20
C PRO A 173 10.70 14.83 12.48
N GLY A 174 10.87 15.95 11.76
CA GLY A 174 12.05 16.83 11.85
C GLY A 174 13.35 16.26 11.27
N ALA A 175 13.32 15.09 10.64
CA ALA A 175 14.52 14.44 10.12
C ALA A 175 14.57 14.40 8.60
N ASN A 176 15.78 14.30 8.06
CA ASN A 176 16.02 14.29 6.62
C ASN A 176 15.55 12.98 5.96
N GLY A 177 15.11 13.09 4.72
CA GLY A 177 14.90 11.90 3.86
C GLY A 177 16.23 11.26 3.48
N GLY A 178 16.19 9.93 3.24
CA GLY A 178 17.30 9.14 2.76
C GLY A 178 17.65 9.48 1.30
N ALA A 179 18.92 9.35 0.93
CA ALA A 179 19.33 9.48 -0.47
C ALA A 179 18.86 8.29 -1.30
N GLY A 180 18.51 8.51 -2.58
CA GLY A 180 18.32 7.45 -3.54
C GLY A 180 19.65 6.74 -3.88
N GLY A 181 19.58 5.46 -4.21
CA GLY A 181 20.70 4.64 -4.65
C GLY A 181 21.11 4.95 -6.09
N ASN A 182 22.35 4.67 -6.44
CA ASN A 182 22.81 4.84 -7.82
C ASN A 182 22.26 3.74 -8.73
N GLY A 183 21.94 4.11 -9.97
CA GLY A 183 21.64 3.16 -11.05
C GLY A 183 22.88 2.40 -11.51
N GLY A 184 22.66 1.34 -12.30
CA GLY A 184 23.69 0.49 -12.82
C GLY A 184 24.73 1.25 -13.67
N TRP A 185 25.98 0.80 -13.59
CA TRP A 185 27.06 1.46 -14.31
C TRP A 185 26.82 1.53 -15.83
N LEU A 186 26.32 0.48 -16.45
CA LEU A 186 26.03 0.45 -17.88
C LEU A 186 24.64 0.98 -18.19
N TYR A 187 23.63 0.47 -17.50
CA TYR A 187 22.22 0.80 -17.75
C TYR A 187 21.39 0.80 -16.45
N GLY A 188 20.66 1.88 -16.23
CA GLY A 188 19.71 2.01 -15.14
C GLY A 188 19.56 3.44 -14.64
N ASN A 189 18.42 3.73 -14.06
CA ASN A 189 18.11 5.03 -13.49
C ASN A 189 18.58 5.10 -12.03
N GLY A 190 19.00 6.29 -11.60
CA GLY A 190 19.20 6.57 -10.18
C GLY A 190 17.86 6.53 -9.42
N GLY A 191 17.89 6.08 -8.18
CA GLY A 191 16.75 6.04 -7.29
C GLY A 191 16.30 7.45 -6.86
N LEU A 192 15.03 7.61 -6.52
CA LEU A 192 14.49 8.86 -5.99
C LEU A 192 15.03 9.13 -4.58
N GLY A 193 15.26 10.39 -4.22
CA GLY A 193 15.49 10.80 -2.83
C GLY A 193 14.19 10.70 -2.00
N GLY A 194 14.32 10.33 -0.73
CA GLY A 194 13.21 10.30 0.22
C GLY A 194 12.80 11.71 0.66
N ASN A 195 11.55 11.90 1.03
CA ASN A 195 11.06 13.18 1.55
C ASN A 195 11.56 13.41 2.98
N GLY A 196 11.79 14.67 3.35
CA GLY A 196 12.02 15.07 4.74
C GLY A 196 10.76 14.90 5.60
N GLY A 197 10.92 14.76 6.90
CA GLY A 197 9.84 14.68 7.87
C GLY A 197 9.42 16.06 8.39
N ALA A 198 8.12 16.33 8.47
CA ALA A 198 7.60 17.58 9.03
C ALA A 198 7.96 17.71 10.52
N ALA A 199 8.25 18.93 10.98
CA ALA A 199 8.48 19.18 12.39
C ALA A 199 7.20 18.98 13.21
N THR A 200 7.33 18.37 14.38
CA THR A 200 6.22 18.17 15.34
C THR A 200 6.37 19.02 16.61
N GLN A 201 7.55 19.60 16.83
CA GLN A 201 7.80 20.47 17.98
C GLN A 201 7.64 21.94 17.56
N ILE A 202 7.04 22.75 18.43
CA ILE A 202 6.85 24.18 18.23
C ILE A 202 8.21 24.84 17.93
N GLY A 203 8.30 25.60 16.84
CA GLY A 203 9.55 26.24 16.38
C GLY A 203 10.60 25.26 15.83
N GLY A 204 10.27 23.99 15.64
CA GLY A 204 11.17 22.99 15.07
C GLY A 204 11.27 23.11 13.54
N ASN A 205 12.44 22.78 13.00
CA ASN A 205 12.66 22.74 11.54
C ASN A 205 12.17 21.41 10.95
N GLY A 206 11.58 21.48 9.76
CA GLY A 206 11.33 20.30 8.95
C GLY A 206 12.64 19.70 8.40
N GLY A 207 12.63 18.41 8.11
CA GLY A 207 13.76 17.71 7.50
C GLY A 207 13.95 18.09 6.03
N ASN A 208 15.17 18.04 5.55
CA ASN A 208 15.48 18.19 4.13
C ASN A 208 15.11 16.93 3.35
N GLY A 209 14.74 17.09 2.08
CA GLY A 209 14.64 15.96 1.16
C GLY A 209 16.00 15.31 0.90
N GLY A 210 16.01 13.99 0.68
CA GLY A 210 17.20 13.26 0.29
C GLY A 210 17.61 13.57 -1.16
N HIS A 211 18.88 13.42 -1.48
CA HIS A 211 19.35 13.53 -2.86
C HIS A 211 18.87 12.34 -3.70
N GLY A 212 18.57 12.60 -4.97
CA GLY A 212 18.39 11.51 -5.95
C GLY A 212 19.71 10.81 -6.24
N GLY A 213 19.65 9.54 -6.63
CA GLY A 213 20.80 8.75 -7.05
C GLY A 213 21.26 9.13 -8.46
N ASN A 214 22.51 8.85 -8.79
CA ASN A 214 23.07 9.07 -10.13
C ASN A 214 22.74 7.90 -11.06
N ALA A 215 22.60 8.14 -12.36
CA ALA A 215 22.67 7.10 -13.39
C ALA A 215 24.14 6.85 -13.76
N GLY A 216 24.40 5.66 -14.34
CA GLY A 216 25.70 5.38 -14.97
C GLY A 216 25.78 5.90 -16.41
N LEU A 217 26.13 5.02 -17.36
CA LEU A 217 26.32 5.42 -18.77
C LEU A 217 25.00 5.71 -19.48
N TRP A 218 23.99 4.89 -19.27
CA TRP A 218 22.65 5.02 -19.87
C TRP A 218 21.57 5.01 -18.77
N GLY A 219 20.80 6.07 -18.69
CA GLY A 219 19.71 6.25 -17.72
C GLY A 219 19.56 7.68 -17.28
N ASN A 220 18.58 7.93 -16.43
CA ASN A 220 18.31 9.25 -15.84
C ASN A 220 18.71 9.25 -14.37
N GLY A 221 19.26 10.34 -13.87
CA GLY A 221 19.42 10.56 -12.43
C GLY A 221 18.05 10.60 -11.74
N GLY A 222 17.99 10.14 -10.51
CA GLY A 222 16.80 10.21 -9.68
C GLY A 222 16.49 11.64 -9.25
N ALA A 223 15.22 11.98 -9.11
CA ALA A 223 14.82 13.26 -8.53
C ALA A 223 15.15 13.31 -7.04
N GLY A 224 15.51 14.48 -6.50
CA GLY A 224 15.61 14.71 -5.06
C GLY A 224 14.24 14.64 -4.38
N GLY A 225 14.22 14.27 -3.12
CA GLY A 225 13.01 14.28 -2.28
C GLY A 225 12.60 15.71 -1.91
N ALA A 226 11.34 15.90 -1.56
CA ALA A 226 10.84 17.18 -1.06
C ALA A 226 11.33 17.43 0.37
N GLY A 227 11.69 18.68 0.68
CA GLY A 227 11.85 19.13 2.05
C GLY A 227 10.50 19.25 2.75
N ALA A 228 10.49 19.13 4.06
CA ALA A 228 9.27 19.22 4.85
C ALA A 228 9.14 20.60 5.53
N ALA A 229 7.89 20.96 5.85
CA ALA A 229 7.60 22.21 6.54
C ALA A 229 8.12 22.20 7.99
N GLY A 230 8.61 23.34 8.46
CA GLY A 230 8.83 23.60 9.88
C GLY A 230 7.50 23.75 10.63
N ALA A 231 7.56 23.62 11.95
CA ALA A 231 6.40 23.88 12.80
C ALA A 231 6.24 25.39 13.05
N ALA A 232 5.00 25.83 13.31
CA ALA A 232 4.74 27.21 13.69
C ALA A 232 5.48 27.58 14.98
N GLY A 233 5.94 28.81 15.09
CA GLY A 233 6.52 29.35 16.31
C GLY A 233 5.51 29.37 17.46
N ALA A 234 5.98 29.44 18.68
CA ALA A 234 5.12 29.66 19.84
C ALA A 234 4.50 31.06 19.77
N ASN A 235 3.23 31.17 20.14
CA ASN A 235 2.61 32.48 20.29
C ASN A 235 3.36 33.27 21.33
N GLY A 236 3.66 34.56 21.02
CA GLY A 236 4.25 35.47 21.98
C GLY A 236 3.34 35.57 23.22
N GLN A 237 3.91 35.38 24.39
CA GLN A 237 3.19 35.61 25.66
C GLN A 237 3.60 36.96 26.21
N ASN A 238 2.62 37.88 26.34
CA ASN A 238 2.87 39.13 27.02
C ASN A 238 2.97 38.86 28.52
N PRO A 239 4.09 39.25 29.19
CA PRO A 239 4.19 39.10 30.64
C PRO A 239 3.10 39.93 31.30
N VAL A 240 2.30 39.30 32.19
CA VAL A 240 1.33 40.00 33.06
C VAL A 240 2.11 40.95 33.97
N SER A 241 2.18 42.22 33.58
CA SER A 241 2.67 43.25 34.52
C SER A 241 1.58 43.56 35.54
N HIS A 242 1.93 43.52 36.81
CA HIS A 242 1.04 43.91 37.90
C HIS A 242 0.79 45.45 37.93
N GLN A 243 1.22 46.22 36.95
CA GLN A 243 0.89 47.63 36.83
C GLN A 243 -0.21 47.86 35.80
N VAL A 244 -1.22 48.59 36.16
CA VAL A 244 -2.49 48.91 35.54
C VAL A 244 -2.35 49.83 34.29
N THR A 245 -1.36 49.65 33.46
CA THR A 245 -1.28 50.28 32.16
C THR A 245 -1.31 49.21 31.10
N HIS A 246 -2.40 49.19 30.35
CA HIS A 246 -2.61 48.24 29.24
C HIS A 246 -1.44 48.33 28.28
N ALA A 247 -0.56 47.31 28.31
CA ALA A 247 0.31 47.04 27.17
C ALA A 247 -0.59 46.39 26.07
N THR A 248 -0.50 46.92 24.87
CA THR A 248 -1.14 46.28 23.73
C THR A 248 -0.44 44.95 23.45
N ASP A 249 -1.22 43.88 23.22
CA ASP A 249 -0.65 42.61 22.84
C ASP A 249 0.24 42.75 21.61
N GLY A 250 1.44 42.19 21.69
CA GLY A 250 2.36 42.16 20.55
C GLY A 250 1.73 41.36 19.38
N ALA A 251 2.08 41.76 18.16
CA ALA A 251 1.61 41.04 16.98
C ALA A 251 2.17 39.60 16.97
N ASP A 252 1.30 38.64 16.58
CA ASP A 252 1.69 37.24 16.42
C ASP A 252 2.86 37.14 15.43
N GLY A 253 3.82 36.30 15.74
CA GLY A 253 4.92 36.02 14.85
C GLY A 253 4.42 35.33 13.56
N THR A 254 4.95 35.74 12.41
CA THR A 254 4.65 35.11 11.12
C THR A 254 5.73 34.11 10.77
N THR A 255 5.32 33.00 10.13
CA THR A 255 6.26 32.03 9.57
C THR A 255 6.93 32.59 8.34
N GLY A 256 8.27 32.65 8.34
CA GLY A 256 9.03 32.97 7.14
C GLY A 256 8.96 31.90 6.06
N PRO A 257 9.38 32.20 4.82
CA PRO A 257 9.35 31.24 3.72
C PRO A 257 10.27 30.02 3.92
N ASP A 258 11.17 30.07 4.87
CA ASP A 258 12.08 29.01 5.32
C ASP A 258 11.53 28.20 6.50
N GLY A 259 10.32 28.48 6.94
CA GLY A 259 9.67 27.79 8.05
C GLY A 259 10.09 28.25 9.45
N ASN A 260 10.98 29.22 9.55
CA ASN A 260 11.30 29.86 10.83
C ASN A 260 10.29 30.97 11.15
N GLY A 261 9.71 30.92 12.35
CA GLY A 261 8.87 32.02 12.85
C GLY A 261 9.69 33.25 13.18
N THR A 262 9.12 34.41 12.92
CA THR A 262 9.71 35.68 13.43
C THR A 262 9.28 35.88 14.89
N ASP A 263 10.18 36.41 15.71
CA ASP A 263 9.84 36.75 17.09
C ASP A 263 8.69 37.76 17.11
N ALA A 264 7.74 37.54 18.02
CA ALA A 264 6.68 38.50 18.29
C ALA A 264 7.30 39.78 18.86
N GLY A 265 6.91 40.92 18.32
CA GLY A 265 7.40 42.21 18.83
C GLY A 265 7.07 42.38 20.33
N SER A 266 8.06 42.85 21.09
CA SER A 266 7.84 43.26 22.48
C SER A 266 6.98 44.54 22.50
N GLY A 267 5.74 44.41 23.00
CA GLY A 267 4.85 45.53 23.28
C GLY A 267 5.25 46.29 24.54
#